data_5b03f7ac89c2dfb4777bdcb7a8d45391
#
_entry.id   5b03f7ac89c2dfb4777bdcb7a8d45391
#
_cell.length_a   1.000
_cell.length_b   1.000
_cell.length_c   1.000
_cell.angle_alpha   90.00
_cell.angle_beta   90.00
_cell.angle_gamma   90.00
#
_symmetry.space_group_name_H-M   'P 1'
#
loop_
_entity.id
_entity.type
_entity.pdbx_description
1 polymer ?
#
loop_
_entity_poly.entity_id
_entity_poly.type
_entity_poly.pdbx_seq_one_letter_code
_entity_poly.pdbx_strand_id
1 'polypeptide(L)'
;MTVQINLIPLRAAICAHQPTTLDVIVRIVPPPAPATAIARPSLNLGFVIDRSGSMSSRHKIEYAREAVCYAIEQLLPSDRFSVTIFDDQVQTLIPSTLAHHKASLTRLVKQIQPGGSTALHAGWVQGGIQVSQLLTAELNRVILLSDGLANVGQTNPDAIATDVHGLAQRGVSISTLGLGDDYNEDLLEAMARSGDGNYYYIADAEQLSSIFEQELQGLMATIGHQVSIALEPIGEVVVADVLNDLDVDTQGRLKLPNLRFSNPIDLVVRLKIPALHTAAALCRFCLAWTDTEQQLQQMQAVLELPVVPADQLDAFPLNAEVEQQVMLMMAARAKKESVRLMDQGDYQAASSVLQKTREQILSCPSPMSIPEAAALEDLVQQLEDQKFASCRKTASAQSYQRSSHRSSGHSSLIYAFDRGPQLGDISQQDTAAIVNSTDRALSDRGAISRAIHRAAGSQLREACRQIGQCSVGAAVMTPGFNLQAYRVIHTVCPTWQGGSQDEEALLAECYRNCLALAARQALHSIAFPAIGTGGHGFPIELAARIAFETVSQFLLSHTAIGTVRFVCFDQTTLQHYQSAFRRIAG
;
A
#
# COMPACT_ATOMS: atom_id res chain seq x y z
N MET A 1 10.08 18.97 11.43
CA MET A 1 10.05 17.48 11.47
C MET A 1 10.88 16.98 10.30
N THR A 2 11.87 16.12 10.54
CA THR A 2 12.88 15.76 9.53
C THR A 2 12.66 14.32 9.04
N VAL A 3 12.95 14.09 7.77
CA VAL A 3 13.11 12.74 7.20
C VAL A 3 14.26 12.04 7.93
N GLN A 4 14.19 10.71 8.09
CA GLN A 4 15.25 9.91 8.72
C GLN A 4 15.64 8.73 7.80
N ILE A 5 16.87 8.25 7.93
CA ILE A 5 17.35 7.02 7.28
C ILE A 5 17.71 6.04 8.38
N ASN A 6 17.01 4.91 8.43
CA ASN A 6 17.30 3.80 9.33
C ASN A 6 17.94 2.66 8.54
N LEU A 7 19.09 2.19 8.99
CA LEU A 7 19.81 1.08 8.38
C LEU A 7 19.62 -0.18 9.25
N ILE A 8 18.95 -1.18 8.69
CA ILE A 8 18.57 -2.40 9.39
C ILE A 8 19.25 -3.58 8.70
N PRO A 9 20.38 -4.07 9.22
CA PRO A 9 21.09 -5.20 8.63
C PRO A 9 20.40 -6.53 8.99
N LEU A 10 20.55 -7.54 8.12
CA LEU A 10 20.11 -8.90 8.36
C LEU A 10 20.75 -9.48 9.64
N ARG A 11 21.99 -9.10 9.93
CA ARG A 11 22.69 -9.43 11.16
C ARG A 11 23.47 -8.21 11.64
N ALA A 12 23.37 -7.90 12.91
CA ALA A 12 23.99 -6.71 13.50
C ALA A 12 25.51 -6.87 13.79
N ALA A 13 26.15 -7.88 13.19
CA ALA A 13 27.59 -8.12 13.27
C ALA A 13 28.08 -8.88 12.03
N ILE A 14 29.38 -8.80 11.75
CA ILE A 14 30.07 -9.49 10.65
C ILE A 14 31.03 -10.52 11.24
N CYS A 15 31.10 -11.70 10.60
CA CYS A 15 32.07 -12.74 10.98
C CYS A 15 33.48 -12.31 10.59
N ALA A 16 34.43 -12.38 11.54
CA ALA A 16 35.84 -12.09 11.30
C ALA A 16 36.44 -13.11 10.33
N HIS A 17 37.42 -12.66 9.54
CA HIS A 17 38.26 -13.48 8.67
C HIS A 17 37.50 -14.23 7.53
N GLN A 18 36.23 -13.93 7.30
CA GLN A 18 35.43 -14.57 6.25
C GLN A 18 34.69 -13.53 5.41
N PRO A 19 34.65 -13.69 4.07
CA PRO A 19 33.82 -12.84 3.25
C PRO A 19 32.35 -13.12 3.59
N THR A 20 31.54 -12.05 3.69
CA THR A 20 30.14 -12.12 4.12
C THR A 20 29.24 -11.45 3.07
N THR A 21 28.12 -12.08 2.75
CA THR A 21 27.00 -11.42 2.04
C THR A 21 26.00 -10.94 3.08
N LEU A 22 25.70 -9.65 3.07
CA LEU A 22 24.82 -9.00 4.03
C LEU A 22 23.69 -8.29 3.30
N ASP A 23 22.46 -8.64 3.62
CA ASP A 23 21.27 -7.90 3.20
C ASP A 23 20.96 -6.81 4.22
N VAL A 24 20.59 -5.62 3.74
CA VAL A 24 20.31 -4.44 4.56
C VAL A 24 19.04 -3.77 4.06
N ILE A 25 18.09 -3.53 4.95
CA ILE A 25 16.99 -2.60 4.66
C ILE A 25 17.50 -1.18 4.91
N VAL A 26 17.43 -0.34 3.87
CA VAL A 26 17.60 1.10 3.97
C VAL A 26 16.21 1.71 4.02
N ARG A 27 15.73 2.03 5.22
CA ARG A 27 14.40 2.59 5.46
C ARG A 27 14.46 4.10 5.54
N ILE A 28 13.82 4.75 4.58
CA ILE A 28 13.62 6.20 4.58
C ILE A 28 12.29 6.46 5.29
N VAL A 29 12.34 7.18 6.41
CA VAL A 29 11.17 7.46 7.26
C VAL A 29 10.79 8.93 7.14
N PRO A 30 9.74 9.26 6.38
CA PRO A 30 9.17 10.61 6.37
C PRO A 30 8.53 10.95 7.73
N PRO A 31 8.39 12.24 8.07
CA PRO A 31 7.74 12.63 9.31
C PRO A 31 6.26 12.19 9.33
N PRO A 32 5.67 12.04 10.52
CA PRO A 32 4.24 11.80 10.66
C PRO A 32 3.43 12.97 10.14
N ALA A 33 2.21 12.71 9.69
CA ALA A 33 1.27 13.75 9.30
C ALA A 33 1.02 14.68 10.52
N PRO A 34 1.07 16.01 10.34
CA PRO A 34 0.86 16.95 11.43
C PRO A 34 -0.59 16.86 11.95
N ALA A 35 -0.74 16.99 13.27
CA ALA A 35 -2.06 16.95 13.92
C ALA A 35 -2.95 18.17 13.59
N THR A 36 -2.35 19.28 13.15
CA THR A 36 -3.05 20.46 12.67
C THR A 36 -3.08 20.45 11.15
N ALA A 37 -4.22 20.80 10.56
CA ALA A 37 -4.35 20.93 9.11
C ALA A 37 -3.31 21.95 8.57
N ILE A 38 -2.18 21.45 8.09
CA ILE A 38 -1.29 22.27 7.27
C ILE A 38 -2.00 22.49 5.95
N ALA A 39 -1.90 23.68 5.39
CA ALA A 39 -2.34 23.93 4.03
C ALA A 39 -1.67 22.90 3.11
N ARG A 40 -2.47 21.99 2.53
CA ARG A 40 -1.95 21.01 1.59
C ARG A 40 -1.43 21.70 0.33
N PRO A 41 -0.46 21.09 -0.36
CA PRO A 41 0.04 21.64 -1.62
C PRO A 41 -1.09 21.84 -2.64
N SER A 42 -0.99 22.91 -3.44
CA SER A 42 -1.92 23.14 -4.55
C SER A 42 -1.72 22.08 -5.62
N LEU A 43 -2.80 21.53 -6.13
CA LEU A 43 -2.80 20.54 -7.19
C LEU A 43 -3.07 21.20 -8.55
N ASN A 44 -2.37 20.72 -9.59
CA ASN A 44 -2.67 21.00 -10.98
C ASN A 44 -2.80 19.67 -11.72
N LEU A 45 -4.03 19.23 -11.96
CA LEU A 45 -4.33 17.89 -12.46
C LEU A 45 -4.86 17.94 -13.90
N GLY A 46 -4.31 17.09 -14.76
CA GLY A 46 -4.84 16.83 -16.11
C GLY A 46 -5.49 15.46 -16.15
N PHE A 47 -6.81 15.38 -16.20
CA PHE A 47 -7.52 14.12 -16.43
C PHE A 47 -7.57 13.86 -17.94
N VAL A 48 -7.00 12.74 -18.38
CA VAL A 48 -6.98 12.29 -19.78
C VAL A 48 -7.74 11.00 -19.87
N ILE A 49 -8.91 11.04 -20.52
CA ILE A 49 -9.89 9.95 -20.50
C ILE A 49 -10.02 9.37 -21.90
N ASP A 50 -9.72 8.09 -22.01
CA ASP A 50 -10.07 7.28 -23.18
C ASP A 50 -11.60 7.19 -23.27
N ARG A 51 -12.13 7.55 -24.43
CA ARG A 51 -13.53 7.34 -24.77
C ARG A 51 -13.72 6.46 -26.01
N SER A 52 -12.71 5.67 -26.36
CA SER A 52 -12.77 4.74 -27.50
C SER A 52 -13.94 3.75 -27.37
N GLY A 53 -14.25 3.07 -28.46
CA GLY A 53 -15.41 2.17 -28.53
C GLY A 53 -15.40 1.05 -27.49
N SER A 54 -14.25 0.57 -27.04
CA SER A 54 -14.08 -0.44 -25.97
C SER A 54 -14.63 0.02 -24.63
N MET A 55 -14.55 1.32 -24.33
CA MET A 55 -15.08 1.93 -23.09
C MET A 55 -16.60 1.81 -22.94
N SER A 56 -17.33 1.41 -23.97
CA SER A 56 -18.79 1.15 -23.89
C SER A 56 -19.11 -0.15 -23.16
N SER A 57 -18.16 -1.08 -23.05
CA SER A 57 -18.37 -2.38 -22.43
C SER A 57 -18.29 -2.31 -20.89
N ARG A 58 -19.08 -3.15 -20.19
CA ARG A 58 -19.01 -3.32 -18.71
C ARG A 58 -19.06 -1.99 -17.95
N HIS A 59 -19.81 -1.01 -18.41
CA HIS A 59 -19.98 0.31 -17.76
C HIS A 59 -18.65 1.08 -17.53
N LYS A 60 -17.57 0.78 -18.29
CA LYS A 60 -16.27 1.40 -18.07
C LYS A 60 -16.32 2.93 -18.15
N ILE A 61 -17.01 3.49 -19.15
CA ILE A 61 -17.11 4.95 -19.31
C ILE A 61 -17.94 5.59 -18.18
N GLU A 62 -18.96 4.92 -17.65
CA GLU A 62 -19.75 5.39 -16.52
C GLU A 62 -18.87 5.53 -15.28
N TYR A 63 -18.13 4.49 -14.92
CA TYR A 63 -17.21 4.51 -13.79
C TYR A 63 -16.06 5.53 -13.98
N ALA A 64 -15.55 5.69 -15.20
CA ALA A 64 -14.56 6.72 -15.51
C ALA A 64 -15.10 8.14 -15.26
N ARG A 65 -16.34 8.42 -15.67
CA ARG A 65 -17.01 9.69 -15.39
C ARG A 65 -17.21 9.92 -13.89
N GLU A 66 -17.67 8.90 -13.17
CA GLU A 66 -17.91 8.97 -11.71
C GLU A 66 -16.60 9.24 -10.98
N ALA A 67 -15.53 8.52 -11.31
CA ALA A 67 -14.22 8.69 -10.69
C ALA A 67 -13.64 10.09 -10.93
N VAL A 68 -13.73 10.63 -12.14
CA VAL A 68 -13.27 11.98 -12.45
C VAL A 68 -14.15 13.03 -11.80
N CYS A 69 -15.48 12.84 -11.76
CA CYS A 69 -16.38 13.75 -11.02
C CYS A 69 -16.04 13.75 -9.52
N TYR A 70 -15.84 12.57 -8.92
CA TYR A 70 -15.40 12.45 -7.54
C TYR A 70 -14.09 13.22 -7.29
N ALA A 71 -13.08 12.99 -8.16
CA ALA A 71 -11.81 13.68 -8.05
C ALA A 71 -11.98 15.22 -8.10
N ILE A 72 -12.77 15.75 -9.03
CA ILE A 72 -13.05 17.19 -9.14
C ILE A 72 -13.74 17.72 -7.87
N GLU A 73 -14.64 16.95 -7.25
CA GLU A 73 -15.33 17.35 -6.02
C GLU A 73 -14.38 17.47 -4.83
N GLN A 74 -13.31 16.67 -4.77
CA GLN A 74 -12.29 16.70 -3.71
C GLN A 74 -11.30 17.89 -3.84
N LEU A 75 -11.20 18.51 -5.01
CA LEU A 75 -10.28 19.64 -5.22
C LEU A 75 -10.67 20.86 -4.37
N LEU A 76 -9.70 21.64 -3.93
CA LEU A 76 -9.93 22.95 -3.31
C LEU A 76 -10.12 24.02 -4.38
N PRO A 77 -10.77 25.15 -4.06
CA PRO A 77 -10.88 26.27 -4.99
C PRO A 77 -9.53 26.79 -5.52
N SER A 78 -8.45 26.62 -4.76
CA SER A 78 -7.08 26.98 -5.16
C SER A 78 -6.45 25.99 -6.13
N ASP A 79 -7.00 24.76 -6.25
CA ASP A 79 -6.49 23.77 -7.16
C ASP A 79 -6.90 24.07 -8.59
N ARG A 80 -6.10 23.56 -9.51
CA ARG A 80 -6.31 23.67 -10.94
C ARG A 80 -6.53 22.29 -11.55
N PHE A 81 -7.39 22.21 -12.55
CA PHE A 81 -7.56 20.97 -13.32
C PHE A 81 -7.96 21.24 -14.77
N SER A 82 -7.76 20.22 -15.60
CA SER A 82 -8.24 20.14 -16.97
C SER A 82 -8.81 18.76 -17.25
N VAL A 83 -9.68 18.63 -18.26
CA VAL A 83 -10.17 17.34 -18.75
C VAL A 83 -9.98 17.28 -20.25
N THR A 84 -9.19 16.32 -20.70
CA THR A 84 -8.99 15.97 -22.10
C THR A 84 -9.61 14.62 -22.36
N ILE A 85 -10.38 14.48 -23.41
CA ILE A 85 -10.96 13.22 -23.88
C ILE A 85 -10.37 12.85 -25.22
N PHE A 86 -10.18 11.58 -25.47
CA PHE A 86 -9.66 11.10 -26.75
C PHE A 86 -10.29 9.78 -27.19
N ASP A 87 -10.44 9.66 -28.48
CA ASP A 87 -10.66 8.45 -29.27
C ASP A 87 -9.68 8.51 -30.48
N ASP A 88 -10.13 8.48 -31.72
CA ASP A 88 -9.37 8.85 -32.91
C ASP A 88 -9.20 10.39 -33.01
N GLN A 89 -9.94 11.15 -32.26
CA GLN A 89 -9.85 12.61 -32.12
C GLN A 89 -9.55 13.00 -30.67
N VAL A 90 -8.79 14.09 -30.51
CA VAL A 90 -8.45 14.62 -29.19
C VAL A 90 -9.22 15.92 -28.96
N GLN A 91 -9.92 16.00 -27.85
CA GLN A 91 -10.69 17.17 -27.46
C GLN A 91 -10.37 17.60 -26.03
N THR A 92 -10.02 18.86 -25.84
CA THR A 92 -10.00 19.47 -24.50
C THR A 92 -11.43 19.82 -24.10
N LEU A 93 -12.04 18.98 -23.26
CA LEU A 93 -13.41 19.18 -22.79
C LEU A 93 -13.49 20.32 -21.76
N ILE A 94 -12.52 20.38 -20.86
CA ILE A 94 -12.38 21.43 -19.86
C ILE A 94 -10.93 21.92 -19.93
N PRO A 95 -10.69 23.16 -20.43
CA PRO A 95 -9.35 23.76 -20.38
C PRO A 95 -8.86 23.95 -18.94
N SER A 96 -7.53 24.09 -18.77
CA SER A 96 -6.93 24.31 -17.45
C SER A 96 -7.60 25.48 -16.70
N THR A 97 -8.29 25.17 -15.61
CA THR A 97 -9.09 26.14 -14.85
C THR A 97 -8.95 25.88 -13.34
N LEU A 98 -9.26 26.89 -12.52
CA LEU A 98 -9.39 26.70 -11.08
C LEU A 98 -10.65 25.89 -10.75
N ALA A 99 -10.61 25.13 -9.66
CA ALA A 99 -11.70 24.24 -9.24
C ALA A 99 -12.89 25.03 -8.62
N HIS A 100 -13.29 26.12 -9.29
CA HIS A 100 -14.52 26.85 -9.01
C HIS A 100 -15.68 26.25 -9.85
N HIS A 101 -16.91 26.50 -9.45
CA HIS A 101 -18.11 26.08 -10.21
C HIS A 101 -18.15 24.58 -10.58
N LYS A 102 -17.65 23.71 -9.71
CA LYS A 102 -17.50 22.26 -9.94
C LYS A 102 -18.77 21.60 -10.51
N ALA A 103 -19.95 21.97 -9.99
CA ALA A 103 -21.24 21.40 -10.43
C ALA A 103 -21.54 21.61 -11.93
N SER A 104 -21.10 22.71 -12.53
CA SER A 104 -21.24 22.93 -13.97
C SER A 104 -20.21 22.12 -14.78
N LEU A 105 -18.99 21.98 -14.26
CA LEU A 105 -17.88 21.29 -14.91
C LEU A 105 -18.09 19.76 -14.86
N THR A 106 -18.51 19.20 -13.73
CA THR A 106 -18.84 17.78 -13.61
C THR A 106 -20.03 17.37 -14.51
N ARG A 107 -20.95 18.30 -14.80
CA ARG A 107 -22.04 18.04 -15.77
C ARG A 107 -21.48 17.78 -17.19
N LEU A 108 -20.42 18.47 -17.61
CA LEU A 108 -19.76 18.22 -18.88
C LEU A 108 -19.10 16.83 -18.90
N VAL A 109 -18.43 16.45 -17.81
CA VAL A 109 -17.81 15.12 -17.69
C VAL A 109 -18.87 14.01 -17.82
N LYS A 110 -20.03 14.16 -17.18
CA LYS A 110 -21.13 13.21 -17.25
C LYS A 110 -21.72 13.00 -18.65
N GLN A 111 -21.44 13.92 -19.60
CA GLN A 111 -21.92 13.84 -20.98
C GLN A 111 -20.94 13.14 -21.94
N ILE A 112 -19.75 12.74 -21.48
CA ILE A 112 -18.78 12.01 -22.32
C ILE A 112 -19.43 10.73 -22.84
N GLN A 113 -19.39 10.48 -24.14
CA GLN A 113 -19.91 9.27 -24.77
C GLN A 113 -18.77 8.50 -25.43
N PRO A 114 -18.80 7.14 -25.43
CA PRO A 114 -17.81 6.33 -26.10
C PRO A 114 -17.94 6.39 -27.62
N GLY A 115 -16.83 6.24 -28.35
CA GLY A 115 -16.76 6.20 -29.81
C GLY A 115 -15.33 6.09 -30.32
N GLY A 116 -15.15 5.84 -31.59
CA GLY A 116 -13.85 5.89 -32.27
C GLY A 116 -12.78 4.84 -31.88
N SER A 117 -11.55 5.05 -32.38
CA SER A 117 -10.35 4.27 -32.06
C SER A 117 -9.54 4.94 -30.94
N THR A 118 -8.26 4.53 -30.70
CA THR A 118 -7.50 4.95 -29.51
C THR A 118 -6.21 5.67 -29.90
N ALA A 119 -6.23 7.02 -29.97
CA ALA A 119 -5.06 7.88 -30.16
C ALA A 119 -4.43 8.29 -28.81
N LEU A 120 -3.97 7.31 -28.03
CA LEU A 120 -3.50 7.47 -26.67
C LEU A 120 -2.41 8.53 -26.51
N HIS A 121 -1.36 8.46 -27.38
CA HIS A 121 -0.25 9.41 -27.32
C HIS A 121 -0.72 10.86 -27.53
N ALA A 122 -1.55 11.10 -28.54
CA ALA A 122 -2.06 12.44 -28.81
C ALA A 122 -2.95 12.97 -27.66
N GLY A 123 -3.79 12.11 -27.10
CA GLY A 123 -4.61 12.43 -25.91
C GLY A 123 -3.76 12.81 -24.72
N TRP A 124 -2.73 12.00 -24.42
CA TRP A 124 -1.79 12.28 -23.35
C TRP A 124 -1.01 13.58 -23.57
N VAL A 125 -0.45 13.81 -24.78
CA VAL A 125 0.27 15.04 -25.10
C VAL A 125 -0.60 16.26 -24.87
N GLN A 126 -1.86 16.24 -25.32
CA GLN A 126 -2.80 17.35 -25.10
C GLN A 126 -3.08 17.59 -23.63
N GLY A 127 -3.27 16.51 -22.82
CA GLY A 127 -3.40 16.62 -21.38
C GLY A 127 -2.16 17.23 -20.72
N GLY A 128 -0.99 16.81 -21.13
CA GLY A 128 0.29 17.36 -20.69
C GLY A 128 0.45 18.85 -21.03
N ILE A 129 0.02 19.26 -22.22
CA ILE A 129 -0.01 20.68 -22.62
C ILE A 129 -0.91 21.49 -21.68
N GLN A 130 -2.11 21.00 -21.36
CA GLN A 130 -3.05 21.69 -20.47
C GLN A 130 -2.46 21.91 -19.07
N VAL A 131 -1.76 20.92 -18.53
CA VAL A 131 -1.08 21.02 -17.23
C VAL A 131 0.12 21.96 -17.30
N SER A 132 0.93 21.86 -18.37
CA SER A 132 2.18 22.63 -18.55
C SER A 132 1.95 24.13 -18.77
N GLN A 133 0.80 24.53 -19.28
CA GLN A 133 0.49 25.95 -19.53
C GLN A 133 0.47 26.80 -18.26
N LEU A 134 0.11 26.20 -17.14
CA LEU A 134 -0.08 26.88 -15.86
C LEU A 134 0.48 26.02 -14.71
N LEU A 135 1.79 25.77 -14.74
CA LEU A 135 2.46 25.02 -13.68
C LEU A 135 2.28 25.69 -12.33
N THR A 136 1.92 24.88 -11.33
CA THR A 136 2.02 25.29 -9.93
C THR A 136 3.43 24.99 -9.43
N ALA A 137 3.86 25.70 -8.40
CA ALA A 137 5.16 25.44 -7.76
C ALA A 137 5.22 24.03 -7.10
N GLU A 138 4.05 23.41 -6.86
CA GLU A 138 3.95 22.22 -6.01
C GLU A 138 3.74 20.95 -6.83
N LEU A 139 2.51 20.60 -7.17
CA LEU A 139 2.20 19.30 -7.78
C LEU A 139 1.46 19.44 -9.10
N ASN A 140 2.10 19.03 -10.18
CA ASN A 140 1.54 19.00 -11.52
C ASN A 140 1.49 17.54 -12.00
N ARG A 141 0.29 17.00 -12.28
CA ARG A 141 0.14 15.62 -12.68
C ARG A 141 -0.90 15.40 -13.76
N VAL A 142 -0.57 14.55 -14.71
CA VAL A 142 -1.51 13.95 -15.65
C VAL A 142 -1.97 12.59 -15.10
N ILE A 143 -3.27 12.33 -15.11
CA ILE A 143 -3.87 11.05 -14.78
C ILE A 143 -4.52 10.53 -16.06
N LEU A 144 -3.90 9.52 -16.66
CA LEU A 144 -4.34 8.88 -17.90
C LEU A 144 -5.13 7.62 -17.60
N LEU A 145 -6.36 7.55 -18.08
CA LEU A 145 -7.22 6.37 -18.02
C LEU A 145 -7.46 5.83 -19.43
N SER A 146 -7.13 4.55 -19.66
CA SER A 146 -7.38 3.86 -20.95
C SER A 146 -7.70 2.39 -20.73
N ASP A 147 -8.54 1.83 -21.58
CA ASP A 147 -8.88 0.41 -21.65
C ASP A 147 -8.48 -0.24 -22.98
N GLY A 148 -7.81 0.52 -23.85
CA GLY A 148 -7.52 0.10 -25.21
C GLY A 148 -6.04 0.06 -25.56
N LEU A 149 -5.75 -0.63 -26.67
CA LEU A 149 -4.43 -0.59 -27.29
C LEU A 149 -4.27 0.73 -28.04
N ALA A 150 -3.14 1.41 -27.85
CA ALA A 150 -2.75 2.55 -28.68
C ALA A 150 -2.62 2.07 -30.14
N ASN A 151 -3.57 2.43 -30.99
CA ASN A 151 -3.66 1.96 -32.38
C ASN A 151 -3.70 3.09 -33.41
N VAL A 152 -3.68 4.35 -32.99
CA VAL A 152 -3.65 5.55 -33.83
C VAL A 152 -2.49 6.45 -33.45
N GLY A 153 -1.75 6.93 -34.40
CA GLY A 153 -0.62 7.84 -34.21
C GLY A 153 0.66 7.15 -33.73
N GLN A 154 1.36 7.79 -32.77
CA GLN A 154 2.56 7.20 -32.17
C GLN A 154 2.17 6.05 -31.24
N THR A 155 2.67 4.85 -31.51
CA THR A 155 2.40 3.62 -30.72
C THR A 155 3.66 2.95 -30.20
N ASN A 156 4.85 3.47 -30.54
CA ASN A 156 6.12 2.91 -30.06
C ASN A 156 6.31 3.26 -28.57
N PRO A 157 6.40 2.27 -27.66
CA PRO A 157 6.51 2.51 -26.23
C PRO A 157 7.76 3.34 -25.82
N ASP A 158 8.90 3.12 -26.46
CA ASP A 158 10.15 3.82 -26.13
C ASP A 158 10.09 5.30 -26.50
N ALA A 159 9.50 5.61 -27.67
CA ALA A 159 9.29 6.99 -28.09
C ALA A 159 8.34 7.71 -27.14
N ILE A 160 7.23 7.08 -26.77
CA ILE A 160 6.26 7.62 -25.82
C ILE A 160 6.89 7.80 -24.43
N ALA A 161 7.66 6.83 -23.94
CA ALA A 161 8.37 6.92 -22.67
C ALA A 161 9.39 8.07 -22.66
N THR A 162 10.05 8.34 -23.79
CA THR A 162 10.99 9.46 -23.95
C THR A 162 10.26 10.80 -23.84
N ASP A 163 9.12 10.96 -24.52
CA ASP A 163 8.31 12.17 -24.43
C ASP A 163 7.78 12.40 -23.01
N VAL A 164 7.33 11.32 -22.36
CA VAL A 164 6.88 11.34 -20.96
C VAL A 164 8.00 11.78 -20.02
N HIS A 165 9.20 11.23 -20.18
CA HIS A 165 10.37 11.62 -19.40
C HIS A 165 10.70 13.11 -19.57
N GLY A 166 10.64 13.62 -20.81
CA GLY A 166 10.86 15.04 -21.10
C GLY A 166 9.83 15.95 -20.40
N LEU A 167 8.59 15.49 -20.23
CA LEU A 167 7.56 16.23 -19.51
C LEU A 167 7.78 16.17 -17.98
N ALA A 168 8.19 15.00 -17.47
CA ALA A 168 8.51 14.82 -16.05
C ALA A 168 9.68 15.71 -15.61
N GLN A 169 10.72 15.86 -16.44
CA GLN A 169 11.82 16.79 -16.19
C GLN A 169 11.38 18.24 -16.08
N ARG A 170 10.25 18.60 -16.70
CA ARG A 170 9.63 19.94 -16.60
C ARG A 170 8.70 20.07 -15.40
N GLY A 171 8.64 19.07 -14.52
CA GLY A 171 7.84 19.09 -13.31
C GLY A 171 6.39 18.59 -13.47
N VAL A 172 6.05 17.93 -14.58
CA VAL A 172 4.73 17.31 -14.78
C VAL A 172 4.86 15.79 -14.74
N SER A 173 4.38 15.17 -13.69
CA SER A 173 4.36 13.71 -13.54
C SER A 173 3.12 13.09 -14.21
N ILE A 174 3.14 11.76 -14.45
CA ILE A 174 2.01 11.04 -15.03
C ILE A 174 1.71 9.76 -14.26
N SER A 175 0.44 9.56 -13.88
CA SER A 175 -0.08 8.28 -13.44
C SER A 175 -0.96 7.67 -14.54
N THR A 176 -0.85 6.35 -14.71
CA THR A 176 -1.58 5.62 -15.74
C THR A 176 -2.47 4.55 -15.12
N LEU A 177 -3.72 4.48 -15.57
CA LEU A 177 -4.75 3.56 -15.11
C LEU A 177 -5.21 2.73 -16.30
N GLY A 178 -4.88 1.44 -16.30
CA GLY A 178 -5.31 0.48 -17.32
C GLY A 178 -6.53 -0.30 -16.87
N LEU A 179 -7.61 -0.27 -17.65
CA LEU A 179 -8.92 -0.80 -17.29
C LEU A 179 -9.27 -2.06 -18.08
N GLY A 180 -9.46 -3.18 -17.39
CA GLY A 180 -9.74 -4.49 -17.99
C GLY A 180 -8.51 -5.16 -18.61
N ASP A 181 -8.73 -6.10 -19.54
CA ASP A 181 -7.66 -6.97 -20.05
C ASP A 181 -7.16 -6.62 -21.46
N ASP A 182 -7.69 -5.56 -22.10
CA ASP A 182 -7.50 -5.31 -23.53
C ASP A 182 -6.47 -4.19 -23.85
N TYR A 183 -5.85 -3.56 -22.83
CA TYR A 183 -4.85 -2.49 -23.04
C TYR A 183 -3.40 -3.00 -23.03
N ASN A 184 -2.47 -2.14 -23.46
CA ASN A 184 -1.03 -2.42 -23.44
C ASN A 184 -0.42 -2.03 -22.09
N GLU A 185 -0.21 -3.02 -21.20
CA GLU A 185 0.35 -2.81 -19.87
C GLU A 185 1.80 -2.35 -19.89
N ASP A 186 2.62 -2.85 -20.84
CA ASP A 186 4.03 -2.45 -20.95
C ASP A 186 4.15 -0.97 -21.28
N LEU A 187 3.27 -0.46 -22.15
CA LEU A 187 3.21 0.95 -22.46
C LEU A 187 2.80 1.81 -21.26
N LEU A 188 1.70 1.43 -20.58
CA LEU A 188 1.19 2.22 -19.45
C LEU A 188 2.17 2.17 -18.26
N GLU A 189 2.80 1.01 -17.99
CA GLU A 189 3.85 0.89 -16.96
C GLU A 189 5.07 1.75 -17.33
N ALA A 190 5.57 1.69 -18.57
CA ALA A 190 6.69 2.49 -19.03
C ALA A 190 6.42 4.00 -18.93
N MET A 191 5.20 4.43 -19.28
CA MET A 191 4.77 5.83 -19.13
C MET A 191 4.77 6.25 -17.66
N ALA A 192 4.18 5.48 -16.76
CA ALA A 192 4.15 5.79 -15.35
C ALA A 192 5.55 5.84 -14.72
N ARG A 193 6.41 4.88 -15.07
CA ARG A 193 7.80 4.80 -14.62
C ARG A 193 8.62 5.99 -15.12
N SER A 194 8.57 6.30 -16.42
CA SER A 194 9.28 7.43 -17.02
C SER A 194 8.75 8.79 -16.56
N GLY A 195 7.49 8.84 -16.13
CA GLY A 195 6.77 10.04 -15.72
C GLY A 195 6.68 10.27 -14.22
N ASP A 196 7.47 9.58 -13.42
CA ASP A 196 7.49 9.70 -11.94
C ASP A 196 6.10 9.58 -11.29
N GLY A 197 5.23 8.72 -11.86
CA GLY A 197 3.87 8.47 -11.38
C GLY A 197 3.60 7.03 -11.02
N ASN A 198 2.33 6.67 -10.90
CA ASN A 198 1.88 5.35 -10.53
C ASN A 198 1.25 4.64 -11.72
N TYR A 199 1.43 3.32 -11.80
CA TYR A 199 0.69 2.45 -12.71
C TYR A 199 -0.30 1.60 -11.92
N TYR A 200 -1.56 1.57 -12.39
CA TYR A 200 -2.62 0.77 -11.80
C TYR A 200 -3.24 -0.15 -12.86
N TYR A 201 -3.30 -1.44 -12.56
CA TYR A 201 -4.15 -2.39 -13.26
C TYR A 201 -5.49 -2.48 -12.55
N ILE A 202 -6.58 -2.25 -13.27
CA ILE A 202 -7.94 -2.22 -12.76
C ILE A 202 -8.74 -3.31 -13.47
N ALA A 203 -8.85 -4.46 -12.82
CA ALA A 203 -9.58 -5.61 -13.37
C ALA A 203 -11.09 -5.34 -13.46
N ASP A 204 -11.63 -4.60 -12.50
CA ASP A 204 -13.04 -4.25 -12.42
C ASP A 204 -13.21 -2.73 -12.33
N ALA A 205 -14.02 -2.17 -13.23
CA ALA A 205 -14.25 -0.72 -13.31
C ALA A 205 -14.85 -0.12 -12.03
N GLU A 206 -15.53 -0.91 -11.20
CA GLU A 206 -16.05 -0.48 -9.89
C GLU A 206 -14.95 0.02 -8.94
N GLN A 207 -13.70 -0.42 -9.14
CA GLN A 207 -12.53 -0.03 -8.33
C GLN A 207 -12.01 1.38 -8.66
N LEU A 208 -12.44 1.99 -9.77
CA LEU A 208 -11.90 3.27 -10.24
C LEU A 208 -12.01 4.39 -9.20
N SER A 209 -13.15 4.52 -8.54
CA SER A 209 -13.36 5.59 -7.56
C SER A 209 -12.39 5.49 -6.38
N SER A 210 -12.14 4.29 -5.86
CA SER A 210 -11.20 4.07 -4.76
C SER A 210 -9.75 4.30 -5.18
N ILE A 211 -9.37 3.92 -6.41
CA ILE A 211 -8.03 4.16 -6.95
C ILE A 211 -7.79 5.65 -7.18
N PHE A 212 -8.78 6.39 -7.66
CA PHE A 212 -8.69 7.85 -7.77
C PHE A 212 -8.56 8.53 -6.41
N GLU A 213 -9.35 8.09 -5.41
CA GLU A 213 -9.21 8.57 -4.03
C GLU A 213 -7.81 8.35 -3.50
N GLN A 214 -7.28 7.15 -3.67
CA GLN A 214 -5.95 6.75 -3.27
C GLN A 214 -4.85 7.58 -3.95
N GLU A 215 -4.96 7.83 -5.26
CA GLU A 215 -4.02 8.67 -6.00
C GLU A 215 -4.05 10.10 -5.49
N LEU A 216 -5.22 10.68 -5.26
CA LEU A 216 -5.39 12.03 -4.73
C LEU A 216 -4.83 12.15 -3.30
N GLN A 217 -5.15 11.21 -2.42
CA GLN A 217 -4.61 11.19 -1.05
C GLN A 217 -3.09 11.09 -1.06
N GLY A 218 -2.53 10.25 -1.93
CA GLY A 218 -1.09 10.12 -2.11
C GLY A 218 -0.43 11.43 -2.56
N LEU A 219 -1.07 12.18 -3.46
CA LEU A 219 -0.61 13.50 -3.89
C LEU A 219 -0.65 14.52 -2.75
N MET A 220 -1.77 14.58 -2.03
CA MET A 220 -1.95 15.50 -0.91
C MET A 220 -0.99 15.24 0.25
N ALA A 221 -0.51 14.01 0.43
CA ALA A 221 0.45 13.63 1.45
C ALA A 221 1.92 13.82 1.03
N THR A 222 2.20 14.25 -0.20
CA THR A 222 3.56 14.40 -0.73
C THR A 222 4.28 15.58 -0.07
N ILE A 223 5.50 15.32 0.43
CA ILE A 223 6.39 16.30 1.09
C ILE A 223 7.73 16.45 0.38
N GLY A 224 8.03 15.61 -0.58
CA GLY A 224 9.25 15.67 -1.37
C GLY A 224 9.10 14.92 -2.68
N HIS A 225 9.68 15.46 -3.74
CA HIS A 225 9.68 14.90 -5.08
C HIS A 225 11.10 14.82 -5.64
N GLN A 226 11.29 14.18 -6.81
CA GLN A 226 12.61 13.93 -7.41
C GLN A 226 13.56 13.23 -6.44
N VAL A 227 13.05 12.27 -5.69
CA VAL A 227 13.80 11.57 -4.64
C VAL A 227 14.79 10.60 -5.26
N SER A 228 16.03 10.66 -4.82
CA SER A 228 17.09 9.74 -5.28
C SER A 228 18.05 9.38 -4.16
N ILE A 229 18.65 8.19 -4.24
CA ILE A 229 19.64 7.74 -3.28
C ILE A 229 20.89 7.22 -3.99
N ALA A 230 22.05 7.67 -3.54
CA ALA A 230 23.34 7.11 -3.94
C ALA A 230 23.82 6.10 -2.88
N LEU A 231 24.42 5.03 -3.35
CA LEU A 231 25.03 3.97 -2.57
C LEU A 231 26.54 4.06 -2.78
N GLU A 232 27.29 4.43 -1.74
CA GLU A 232 28.74 4.60 -1.80
C GLU A 232 29.39 3.55 -0.91
N PRO A 233 29.79 2.38 -1.47
CA PRO A 233 30.53 1.37 -0.71
C PRO A 233 31.88 1.91 -0.26
N ILE A 234 32.33 1.47 0.92
CA ILE A 234 33.58 1.94 1.54
C ILE A 234 34.60 0.81 1.52
N GLY A 235 35.85 1.14 1.15
CA GLY A 235 36.91 0.16 1.03
C GLY A 235 36.68 -0.85 -0.11
N GLU A 236 36.83 -2.14 0.19
CA GLU A 236 36.61 -3.23 -0.79
C GLU A 236 35.17 -3.81 -0.74
N VAL A 237 34.24 -3.16 -0.03
CA VAL A 237 32.84 -3.55 -0.02
C VAL A 237 32.21 -3.27 -1.39
N VAL A 238 31.35 -4.17 -1.87
CA VAL A 238 30.67 -4.03 -3.15
C VAL A 238 29.17 -4.11 -2.94
N VAL A 239 28.41 -3.20 -3.54
CA VAL A 239 26.97 -3.34 -3.71
C VAL A 239 26.73 -4.41 -4.78
N ALA A 240 26.38 -5.61 -4.32
CA ALA A 240 26.15 -6.74 -5.22
C ALA A 240 24.81 -6.67 -5.94
N ASP A 241 23.78 -6.12 -5.28
CA ASP A 241 22.42 -6.05 -5.80
C ASP A 241 21.59 -5.02 -5.03
N VAL A 242 20.56 -4.47 -5.69
CA VAL A 242 19.44 -3.73 -5.09
C VAL A 242 18.17 -4.45 -5.50
N LEU A 243 17.57 -5.18 -4.56
CA LEU A 243 16.50 -6.12 -4.86
C LEU A 243 15.19 -5.46 -5.35
N ASN A 244 15.07 -4.16 -5.19
CA ASN A 244 13.89 -3.37 -5.61
C ASN A 244 13.80 -3.14 -7.13
N ASP A 245 14.82 -3.48 -7.92
CA ASP A 245 14.86 -3.26 -9.39
C ASP A 245 14.50 -1.81 -9.80
N LEU A 246 15.10 -0.83 -9.13
CA LEU A 246 14.85 0.60 -9.37
C LEU A 246 15.64 1.13 -10.56
N ASP A 247 15.07 2.14 -11.24
CA ASP A 247 15.77 2.86 -12.30
C ASP A 247 16.92 3.72 -11.74
N VAL A 248 17.94 3.92 -12.55
CA VAL A 248 19.11 4.73 -12.22
C VAL A 248 19.03 6.02 -13.02
N ASP A 249 19.36 7.14 -12.39
CA ASP A 249 19.47 8.42 -13.07
C ASP A 249 20.83 8.54 -13.81
N THR A 250 21.03 9.64 -14.52
CA THR A 250 22.26 9.91 -15.29
C THR A 250 23.51 10.06 -14.40
N GLN A 251 23.36 10.21 -13.09
CA GLN A 251 24.44 10.31 -12.11
C GLN A 251 24.69 8.99 -11.37
N GLY A 252 24.01 7.91 -11.76
CA GLY A 252 24.14 6.61 -11.11
C GLY A 252 23.37 6.49 -9.79
N ARG A 253 22.47 7.42 -9.48
CA ARG A 253 21.61 7.37 -8.27
C ARG A 253 20.34 6.59 -8.56
N LEU A 254 19.88 5.80 -7.59
CA LEU A 254 18.61 5.09 -7.68
C LEU A 254 17.45 6.09 -7.52
N LYS A 255 16.50 6.06 -8.45
CA LYS A 255 15.27 6.86 -8.36
C LYS A 255 14.30 6.23 -7.38
N LEU A 256 13.75 7.04 -6.49
CA LEU A 256 12.78 6.63 -5.49
C LEU A 256 11.42 7.28 -5.74
N PRO A 257 10.33 6.69 -5.22
CA PRO A 257 9.03 7.36 -5.21
C PRO A 257 9.05 8.63 -4.35
N ASN A 258 8.08 9.52 -4.59
CA ASN A 258 7.93 10.74 -3.81
C ASN A 258 7.78 10.44 -2.31
N LEU A 259 8.41 11.26 -1.47
CA LEU A 259 8.24 11.19 -0.03
C LEU A 259 6.84 11.65 0.36
N ARG A 260 6.15 10.84 1.17
CA ARG A 260 4.80 11.11 1.67
C ARG A 260 4.78 11.03 3.19
N PHE A 261 3.99 11.86 3.84
CA PHE A 261 3.80 11.77 5.30
C PHE A 261 3.48 10.34 5.73
N SER A 262 4.09 9.89 6.81
CA SER A 262 3.85 8.59 7.45
C SER A 262 4.03 7.36 6.53
N ASN A 263 4.63 7.49 5.35
CA ASN A 263 4.80 6.40 4.40
C ASN A 263 6.29 6.08 4.19
N PRO A 264 6.88 5.13 4.92
CA PRO A 264 8.28 4.76 4.76
C PRO A 264 8.56 4.13 3.38
N ILE A 265 9.79 4.32 2.90
CA ILE A 265 10.31 3.66 1.70
C ILE A 265 11.43 2.72 2.12
N ASP A 266 11.29 1.43 1.81
CA ASP A 266 12.28 0.41 2.12
C ASP A 266 13.03 -0.03 0.87
N LEU A 267 14.36 0.08 0.88
CA LEU A 267 15.22 -0.54 -0.10
C LEU A 267 15.95 -1.73 0.52
N VAL A 268 16.02 -2.82 -0.21
CA VAL A 268 16.79 -3.99 0.19
C VAL A 268 18.08 -4.03 -0.63
N VAL A 269 19.19 -3.77 0.04
CA VAL A 269 20.52 -3.71 -0.57
C VAL A 269 21.34 -4.90 -0.13
N ARG A 270 21.92 -5.62 -1.08
CA ARG A 270 22.83 -6.73 -0.84
C ARG A 270 24.27 -6.29 -1.00
N LEU A 271 25.03 -6.39 0.08
CA LEU A 271 26.43 -6.06 0.13
C LEU A 271 27.29 -7.34 0.13
N LYS A 272 28.36 -7.35 -0.65
CA LYS A 272 29.47 -8.31 -0.51
C LYS A 272 30.59 -7.61 0.25
N ILE A 273 30.93 -8.16 1.41
CA ILE A 273 31.92 -7.63 2.34
C ILE A 273 33.09 -8.59 2.31
N PRO A 274 34.33 -8.10 2.07
CA PRO A 274 35.53 -8.93 2.13
C PRO A 274 35.81 -9.42 3.56
N ALA A 275 36.77 -10.27 3.74
CA ALA A 275 37.18 -10.69 5.07
C ALA A 275 37.74 -9.49 5.86
N LEU A 276 37.07 -9.12 6.96
CA LEU A 276 37.45 -8.02 7.83
C LEU A 276 38.06 -8.51 9.14
N HIS A 277 38.90 -7.68 9.74
CA HIS A 277 39.57 -7.98 11.01
C HIS A 277 39.10 -7.06 12.15
N THR A 278 38.59 -5.89 11.83
CA THR A 278 38.15 -4.88 12.78
C THR A 278 36.83 -4.27 12.31
N ALA A 279 36.09 -3.67 13.22
CA ALA A 279 34.89 -2.90 12.89
C ALA A 279 35.21 -1.86 11.81
N ALA A 280 34.33 -1.75 10.83
CA ALA A 280 34.49 -0.85 9.70
C ALA A 280 33.15 -0.26 9.23
N ALA A 281 33.25 0.95 8.69
CA ALA A 281 32.16 1.52 7.87
C ALA A 281 32.10 0.75 6.55
N LEU A 282 30.89 0.32 6.16
CA LEU A 282 30.69 -0.56 5.02
C LEU A 282 30.15 0.16 3.79
N CYS A 283 29.15 1.00 4.00
CA CYS A 283 28.50 1.72 2.91
C CYS A 283 27.89 3.02 3.43
N ARG A 284 28.00 4.09 2.64
CA ARG A 284 27.29 5.36 2.86
C ARG A 284 26.09 5.44 1.94
N PHE A 285 24.97 5.90 2.48
CA PHE A 285 23.70 6.09 1.80
C PHE A 285 23.40 7.59 1.76
N CYS A 286 23.35 8.18 0.55
CA CYS A 286 23.17 9.62 0.35
C CYS A 286 21.82 9.88 -0.32
N LEU A 287 20.80 10.23 0.47
CA LEU A 287 19.46 10.60 0.01
C LEU A 287 19.43 12.06 -0.42
N ALA A 288 18.73 12.36 -1.53
CA ALA A 288 18.44 13.70 -1.98
C ALA A 288 16.99 13.79 -2.46
N TRP A 289 16.33 14.90 -2.20
CA TRP A 289 14.96 15.19 -2.67
C TRP A 289 14.73 16.70 -2.78
N THR A 290 13.76 17.09 -3.59
CA THR A 290 13.28 18.48 -3.64
C THR A 290 12.03 18.57 -2.75
N ASP A 291 12.03 19.49 -1.80
CA ASP A 291 10.88 19.70 -0.90
C ASP A 291 9.76 20.54 -1.52
N THR A 292 8.70 20.80 -0.77
CA THR A 292 7.55 21.61 -1.22
C THR A 292 7.91 23.08 -1.45
N GLU A 293 9.01 23.58 -0.91
CA GLU A 293 9.53 24.93 -1.14
C GLU A 293 10.52 25.00 -2.31
N GLN A 294 10.61 23.92 -3.10
CA GLN A 294 11.54 23.76 -4.23
C GLN A 294 13.03 23.81 -3.81
N GLN A 295 13.32 23.51 -2.55
CA GLN A 295 14.69 23.44 -2.05
C GLN A 295 15.22 22.03 -2.13
N LEU A 296 16.46 21.88 -2.63
CA LEU A 296 17.15 20.61 -2.60
C LEU A 296 17.59 20.26 -1.18
N GLN A 297 17.07 19.18 -0.66
CA GLN A 297 17.41 18.61 0.63
C GLN A 297 18.33 17.41 0.44
N GLN A 298 19.27 17.21 1.37
CA GLN A 298 20.20 16.08 1.36
C GLN A 298 20.38 15.52 2.76
N MET A 299 20.54 14.21 2.84
CA MET A 299 20.79 13.49 4.08
C MET A 299 21.69 12.27 3.81
N GLN A 300 22.52 11.92 4.77
CA GLN A 300 23.38 10.73 4.68
C GLN A 300 23.29 9.88 5.93
N ALA A 301 23.47 8.57 5.76
CA ALA A 301 23.67 7.60 6.82
C ALA A 301 24.79 6.64 6.44
N VAL A 302 25.55 6.16 7.42
CA VAL A 302 26.66 5.22 7.23
C VAL A 302 26.35 3.94 7.98
N LEU A 303 26.48 2.80 7.30
CA LEU A 303 26.37 1.49 7.93
C LEU A 303 27.72 1.10 8.51
N GLU A 304 27.77 0.96 9.82
CA GLU A 304 28.93 0.49 10.59
C GLU A 304 28.51 -0.72 11.42
N LEU A 305 29.28 -1.81 11.35
CA LEU A 305 29.00 -3.02 12.10
C LEU A 305 30.25 -3.53 12.81
N PRO A 306 30.08 -4.13 14.01
CA PRO A 306 31.19 -4.82 14.69
C PRO A 306 31.58 -6.07 13.92
N VAL A 307 32.86 -6.38 13.96
CA VAL A 307 33.43 -7.64 13.46
C VAL A 307 33.73 -8.54 14.65
N VAL A 308 33.10 -9.73 14.66
CA VAL A 308 33.19 -10.66 15.79
C VAL A 308 33.72 -12.03 15.34
N PRO A 309 34.37 -12.80 16.21
CA PRO A 309 34.74 -14.19 15.94
C PRO A 309 33.49 -15.05 15.65
N ALA A 310 33.69 -16.16 14.90
CA ALA A 310 32.59 -17.02 14.48
C ALA A 310 31.78 -17.60 15.66
N ASP A 311 32.43 -17.90 16.79
CA ASP A 311 31.82 -18.41 18.01
C ASP A 311 30.95 -17.37 18.76
N GLN A 312 31.09 -16.10 18.46
CA GLN A 312 30.27 -15.03 19.03
C GLN A 312 29.12 -14.58 18.11
N LEU A 313 29.08 -15.08 16.88
CA LEU A 313 28.10 -14.66 15.88
C LEU A 313 26.65 -15.03 16.27
N ASP A 314 26.44 -16.08 17.05
CA ASP A 314 25.13 -16.51 17.53
C ASP A 314 24.49 -15.55 18.53
N ALA A 315 25.29 -14.66 19.16
CA ALA A 315 24.78 -13.56 19.98
C ALA A 315 24.07 -12.47 19.15
N PHE A 316 24.22 -12.49 17.83
CA PHE A 316 23.58 -11.58 16.88
C PHE A 316 22.64 -12.36 15.95
N PRO A 317 21.38 -12.62 16.37
CA PRO A 317 20.43 -13.39 15.58
C PRO A 317 20.10 -12.69 14.27
N LEU A 318 19.58 -13.45 13.30
CA LEU A 318 19.05 -12.90 12.05
C LEU A 318 17.82 -12.02 12.33
N ASN A 319 17.73 -10.93 11.60
CA ASN A 319 16.59 -10.01 11.71
C ASN A 319 15.45 -10.50 10.82
N ALA A 320 14.35 -10.94 11.46
CA ALA A 320 13.19 -11.49 10.77
C ALA A 320 12.51 -10.48 9.82
N GLU A 321 12.60 -9.17 10.11
CA GLU A 321 12.06 -8.13 9.23
C GLU A 321 12.84 -8.05 7.92
N VAL A 322 14.17 -8.18 7.98
CA VAL A 322 15.03 -8.18 6.79
C VAL A 322 14.80 -9.44 5.97
N GLU A 323 14.74 -10.61 6.61
CA GLU A 323 14.40 -11.88 5.93
C GLU A 323 13.06 -11.77 5.18
N GLN A 324 12.05 -11.21 5.85
CA GLN A 324 10.73 -10.98 5.24
C GLN A 324 10.80 -10.05 4.03
N GLN A 325 11.51 -8.93 4.11
CA GLN A 325 11.61 -7.98 3.00
C GLN A 325 12.40 -8.56 1.82
N VAL A 326 13.48 -9.28 2.07
CA VAL A 326 14.22 -10.01 1.03
C VAL A 326 13.29 -10.99 0.31
N MET A 327 12.53 -11.77 1.05
CA MET A 327 11.57 -12.74 0.50
C MET A 327 10.52 -12.05 -0.38
N LEU A 328 9.95 -10.92 0.06
CA LEU A 328 8.97 -10.16 -0.71
C LEU A 328 9.54 -9.60 -2.02
N MET A 329 10.79 -9.12 -2.00
CA MET A 329 11.47 -8.66 -3.21
C MET A 329 11.78 -9.82 -4.16
N MET A 330 12.17 -10.97 -3.65
CA MET A 330 12.36 -12.18 -4.47
C MET A 330 11.05 -12.64 -5.12
N ALA A 331 9.91 -12.55 -4.41
CA ALA A 331 8.59 -12.82 -4.98
C ALA A 331 8.24 -11.85 -6.12
N ALA A 332 8.53 -10.56 -5.95
CA ALA A 332 8.32 -9.56 -7.00
C ALA A 332 9.14 -9.87 -8.25
N ARG A 333 10.42 -10.26 -8.07
CA ARG A 333 11.29 -10.67 -9.19
C ARG A 333 10.81 -11.95 -9.87
N ALA A 334 10.30 -12.93 -9.11
CA ALA A 334 9.74 -14.14 -9.68
C ALA A 334 8.49 -13.85 -10.54
N LYS A 335 7.63 -12.92 -10.11
CA LYS A 335 6.49 -12.45 -10.90
C LYS A 335 6.94 -11.76 -12.19
N LYS A 336 7.96 -10.91 -12.13
CA LYS A 336 8.55 -10.26 -13.30
C LYS A 336 9.17 -11.26 -14.27
N GLU A 337 9.89 -12.25 -13.74
CA GLU A 337 10.47 -13.32 -14.56
C GLU A 337 9.39 -14.21 -15.18
N SER A 338 8.29 -14.49 -14.46
CA SER A 338 7.15 -15.23 -15.03
C SER A 338 6.52 -14.49 -16.21
N VAL A 339 6.41 -13.14 -16.14
CA VAL A 339 5.95 -12.31 -17.26
C VAL A 339 6.88 -12.49 -18.47
N ARG A 340 8.20 -12.38 -18.27
CA ARG A 340 9.19 -12.56 -19.35
C ARG A 340 9.09 -13.94 -20.00
N LEU A 341 8.88 -14.99 -19.22
CA LEU A 341 8.71 -16.36 -19.74
C LEU A 341 7.39 -16.53 -20.50
N MET A 342 6.30 -15.93 -20.01
CA MET A 342 5.01 -15.90 -20.74
C MET A 342 5.15 -15.20 -22.08
N ASP A 343 5.90 -14.11 -22.17
CA ASP A 343 6.18 -13.39 -23.44
C ASP A 343 6.95 -14.25 -24.44
N GLN A 344 7.74 -15.22 -23.95
CA GLN A 344 8.44 -16.20 -24.77
C GLN A 344 7.58 -17.43 -25.12
N GLY A 345 6.33 -17.49 -24.61
CA GLY A 345 5.43 -18.63 -24.78
C GLY A 345 5.75 -19.81 -23.86
N ASP A 346 6.69 -19.66 -22.93
CA ASP A 346 7.08 -20.73 -22.01
C ASP A 346 6.26 -20.67 -20.70
N TYR A 347 4.99 -21.00 -20.80
CA TYR A 347 4.06 -21.00 -19.67
C TYR A 347 4.40 -22.03 -18.59
N GLN A 348 5.07 -23.14 -18.97
CA GLN A 348 5.48 -24.16 -18.04
C GLN A 348 6.65 -23.66 -17.16
N ALA A 349 7.64 -23.02 -17.75
CA ALA A 349 8.72 -22.40 -16.99
C ALA A 349 8.20 -21.26 -16.09
N ALA A 350 7.25 -20.45 -16.58
CA ALA A 350 6.62 -19.40 -15.80
C ALA A 350 5.93 -19.97 -14.54
N SER A 351 5.12 -21.03 -14.68
CA SER A 351 4.48 -21.73 -13.56
C SER A 351 5.52 -22.29 -12.59
N SER A 352 6.58 -22.93 -13.11
CA SER A 352 7.64 -23.52 -12.28
C SER A 352 8.37 -22.49 -11.42
N VAL A 353 8.66 -21.29 -11.96
CA VAL A 353 9.31 -20.19 -11.22
C VAL A 353 8.41 -19.72 -10.07
N LEU A 354 7.11 -19.53 -10.33
CA LEU A 354 6.13 -19.11 -9.32
C LEU A 354 5.97 -20.17 -8.21
N GLN A 355 5.84 -21.45 -8.57
CA GLN A 355 5.72 -22.57 -7.61
C GLN A 355 6.96 -22.69 -6.73
N LYS A 356 8.15 -22.69 -7.31
CA LYS A 356 9.40 -22.75 -6.57
C LYS A 356 9.55 -21.61 -5.58
N THR A 357 9.21 -20.40 -6.01
CA THR A 357 9.26 -19.22 -5.14
C THR A 357 8.23 -19.33 -4.01
N ARG A 358 7.02 -19.83 -4.29
CA ARG A 358 6.00 -20.11 -3.29
C ARG A 358 6.49 -21.09 -2.22
N GLU A 359 7.15 -22.18 -2.61
CA GLU A 359 7.72 -23.15 -1.67
C GLU A 359 8.79 -22.51 -0.76
N GLN A 360 9.67 -21.69 -1.35
CA GLN A 360 10.68 -20.93 -0.60
C GLN A 360 10.05 -19.98 0.42
N ILE A 361 8.98 -19.27 0.03
CA ILE A 361 8.23 -18.37 0.91
C ILE A 361 7.60 -19.13 2.07
N LEU A 362 6.97 -20.28 1.82
CA LEU A 362 6.34 -21.09 2.85
C LEU A 362 7.34 -21.73 3.82
N SER A 363 8.60 -21.91 3.42
CA SER A 363 9.66 -22.38 4.30
C SER A 363 10.18 -21.31 5.27
N CYS A 364 9.84 -20.03 5.04
CA CYS A 364 10.24 -18.92 5.89
C CYS A 364 9.07 -18.53 6.83
N PRO A 365 9.17 -18.69 8.16
CA PRO A 365 8.11 -18.38 9.09
C PRO A 365 7.94 -16.87 9.26
N SER A 366 7.14 -16.25 8.38
CA SER A 366 6.84 -14.81 8.42
C SER A 366 5.33 -14.59 8.31
N PRO A 367 4.77 -13.56 8.96
CA PRO A 367 3.35 -13.20 8.82
C PRO A 367 2.92 -12.94 7.37
N MET A 368 3.85 -12.50 6.52
CA MET A 368 3.58 -12.21 5.11
C MET A 368 3.78 -13.43 4.18
N SER A 369 4.30 -14.54 4.69
CA SER A 369 4.54 -15.75 3.87
C SER A 369 3.24 -16.33 3.31
N ILE A 370 2.20 -16.45 4.13
CA ILE A 370 0.92 -17.02 3.71
C ILE A 370 0.21 -16.17 2.65
N PRO A 371 0.02 -14.85 2.84
CA PRO A 371 -0.59 -14.01 1.82
C PRO A 371 0.18 -13.97 0.49
N GLU A 372 1.50 -13.86 0.55
CA GLU A 372 2.32 -13.80 -0.66
C GLU A 372 2.34 -15.14 -1.39
N ALA A 373 2.40 -16.27 -0.65
CA ALA A 373 2.27 -17.60 -1.23
C ALA A 373 0.90 -17.81 -1.89
N ALA A 374 -0.19 -17.30 -1.29
CA ALA A 374 -1.52 -17.35 -1.88
C ALA A 374 -1.61 -16.52 -3.17
N ALA A 375 -0.98 -15.35 -3.23
CA ALA A 375 -0.92 -14.53 -4.43
C ALA A 375 -0.14 -15.23 -5.58
N LEU A 376 0.94 -15.94 -5.25
CA LEU A 376 1.66 -16.76 -6.24
C LEU A 376 0.85 -17.96 -6.71
N GLU A 377 0.12 -18.63 -5.80
CA GLU A 377 -0.78 -19.74 -6.14
C GLU A 377 -1.88 -19.32 -7.10
N ASP A 378 -2.48 -18.14 -6.87
CA ASP A 378 -3.51 -17.59 -7.75
C ASP A 378 -2.98 -17.37 -9.18
N LEU A 379 -1.73 -16.87 -9.31
CA LEU A 379 -1.08 -16.73 -10.61
C LEU A 379 -0.83 -18.10 -11.27
N VAL A 380 -0.40 -19.09 -10.52
CA VAL A 380 -0.23 -20.46 -11.03
C VAL A 380 -1.57 -21.03 -11.52
N GLN A 381 -2.63 -20.86 -10.74
CA GLN A 381 -3.97 -21.30 -11.12
C GLN A 381 -4.47 -20.59 -12.40
N GLN A 382 -4.21 -19.30 -12.54
CA GLN A 382 -4.56 -18.56 -13.76
C GLN A 382 -3.81 -19.10 -15.00
N LEU A 383 -2.53 -19.52 -14.86
CA LEU A 383 -1.77 -20.17 -15.93
C LEU A 383 -2.36 -21.54 -16.29
N GLU A 384 -2.75 -22.35 -15.30
CA GLU A 384 -3.40 -23.65 -15.50
C GLU A 384 -4.78 -23.51 -16.17
N ASP A 385 -5.54 -22.47 -15.80
CA ASP A 385 -6.81 -22.10 -16.42
C ASP A 385 -6.67 -21.47 -17.82
N GLN A 386 -5.44 -21.33 -18.32
CA GLN A 386 -5.11 -20.69 -19.61
C GLN A 386 -5.55 -19.21 -19.71
N LYS A 387 -5.66 -18.51 -18.58
CA LYS A 387 -5.97 -17.08 -18.50
C LYS A 387 -4.69 -16.23 -18.61
N PHE A 388 -3.91 -16.44 -19.68
CA PHE A 388 -2.56 -15.91 -19.81
C PHE A 388 -2.51 -14.38 -19.77
N ALA A 389 -3.43 -13.69 -20.44
CA ALA A 389 -3.47 -12.23 -20.46
C ALA A 389 -3.74 -11.63 -19.07
N SER A 390 -4.72 -12.16 -18.34
CA SER A 390 -5.02 -11.72 -16.97
C SER A 390 -3.88 -12.01 -16.01
N CYS A 391 -3.30 -13.22 -16.09
CA CYS A 391 -2.15 -13.63 -15.28
C CYS A 391 -0.96 -12.68 -15.50
N ARG A 392 -0.63 -12.36 -16.76
CA ARG A 392 0.47 -11.46 -17.13
C ARG A 392 0.28 -10.07 -16.52
N LYS A 393 -0.91 -9.47 -16.69
CA LYS A 393 -1.23 -8.14 -16.14
C LYS A 393 -1.17 -8.11 -14.61
N THR A 394 -1.75 -9.12 -13.96
CA THR A 394 -1.71 -9.25 -12.51
C THR A 394 -0.28 -9.38 -11.99
N ALA A 395 0.54 -10.24 -12.62
CA ALA A 395 1.94 -10.43 -12.24
C ALA A 395 2.78 -9.16 -12.44
N SER A 396 2.61 -8.47 -13.58
CA SER A 396 3.28 -7.20 -13.88
C SER A 396 2.92 -6.12 -12.86
N ALA A 397 1.63 -5.89 -12.63
CA ALA A 397 1.16 -4.87 -11.69
C ALA A 397 1.62 -5.15 -10.25
N GLN A 398 1.54 -6.40 -9.78
CA GLN A 398 2.01 -6.78 -8.44
C GLN A 398 3.53 -6.63 -8.30
N SER A 399 4.30 -7.01 -9.32
CA SER A 399 5.75 -6.82 -9.36
C SER A 399 6.12 -5.33 -9.30
N TYR A 400 5.48 -4.52 -10.14
CA TYR A 400 5.69 -3.06 -10.17
C TYR A 400 5.39 -2.40 -8.84
N GLN A 401 4.22 -2.67 -8.27
CA GLN A 401 3.81 -2.12 -6.98
C GLN A 401 4.80 -2.47 -5.87
N ARG A 402 5.26 -3.72 -5.82
CA ARG A 402 6.17 -4.19 -4.79
C ARG A 402 7.58 -3.61 -4.95
N SER A 403 8.14 -3.65 -6.15
CA SER A 403 9.52 -3.19 -6.42
C SER A 403 9.67 -1.68 -6.31
N SER A 404 8.66 -0.93 -6.77
CA SER A 404 8.72 0.54 -6.79
C SER A 404 8.32 1.22 -5.48
N HIS A 405 7.81 0.49 -4.48
CA HIS A 405 7.18 1.04 -3.25
C HIS A 405 6.15 2.15 -3.53
N ARG A 406 5.60 2.15 -4.76
CA ARG A 406 4.58 3.12 -5.19
C ARG A 406 3.18 2.66 -4.80
N SER A 407 3.07 1.43 -4.25
CA SER A 407 1.80 0.98 -3.68
C SER A 407 1.46 1.86 -2.48
N SER A 408 0.29 2.43 -2.50
CA SER A 408 -0.34 2.90 -1.28
C SER A 408 -0.37 1.74 -0.27
N GLY A 409 -0.23 2.02 1.00
CA GLY A 409 -0.27 1.02 2.07
C GLY A 409 -1.52 0.12 2.11
N HIS A 410 -2.46 0.29 1.17
CA HIS A 410 -3.68 -0.49 1.01
C HIS A 410 -3.44 -1.94 0.58
N SER A 411 -2.48 -2.23 -0.32
CA SER A 411 -2.23 -3.63 -0.71
C SER A 411 -1.71 -4.47 0.46
N SER A 412 -0.86 -3.90 1.32
CA SER A 412 -0.44 -4.58 2.54
C SER A 412 -1.58 -4.72 3.56
N LEU A 413 -2.54 -3.77 3.57
CA LEU A 413 -3.70 -3.79 4.44
C LEU A 413 -4.70 -4.89 4.08
N ILE A 414 -4.97 -5.11 2.78
CA ILE A 414 -5.86 -6.19 2.32
C ILE A 414 -5.36 -7.56 2.80
N TYR A 415 -4.05 -7.77 2.71
CA TYR A 415 -3.42 -9.01 3.19
C TYR A 415 -3.43 -9.10 4.72
N ALA A 416 -3.31 -7.99 5.43
CA ALA A 416 -3.40 -7.99 6.89
C ALA A 416 -4.81 -8.33 7.41
N PHE A 417 -5.87 -8.12 6.61
CA PHE A 417 -7.25 -8.41 7.01
C PHE A 417 -7.72 -9.87 6.75
N ASP A 418 -6.82 -10.83 6.61
CA ASP A 418 -7.12 -12.28 6.55
C ASP A 418 -8.38 -12.63 5.72
N ARG A 419 -8.37 -12.26 4.44
CA ARG A 419 -9.48 -12.46 3.47
C ARG A 419 -10.76 -11.67 3.79
N GLY A 420 -10.72 -10.70 4.68
CA GLY A 420 -11.84 -9.85 5.06
C GLY A 420 -12.71 -10.39 6.19
N PRO A 421 -13.83 -9.71 6.48
CA PRO A 421 -14.74 -10.09 7.56
C PRO A 421 -15.40 -11.44 7.30
N GLN A 422 -15.52 -12.26 8.35
CA GLN A 422 -16.11 -13.59 8.28
C GLN A 422 -17.21 -13.79 9.33
N LEU A 423 -18.17 -14.65 9.00
CA LEU A 423 -19.18 -15.11 9.96
C LEU A 423 -18.56 -16.15 10.89
N GLY A 424 -18.77 -16.02 12.20
CA GLY A 424 -18.23 -17.01 13.12
C GLY A 424 -18.35 -16.66 14.59
N ASP A 425 -17.76 -17.52 15.41
CA ASP A 425 -17.62 -17.33 16.86
C ASP A 425 -16.21 -16.87 17.18
N ILE A 426 -16.09 -15.71 17.82
CA ILE A 426 -14.81 -15.12 18.23
C ILE A 426 -14.04 -16.03 19.21
N SER A 427 -14.73 -16.83 20.02
CA SER A 427 -14.11 -17.74 20.97
C SER A 427 -13.44 -18.95 20.34
N GLN A 428 -13.69 -19.22 19.05
CA GLN A 428 -13.11 -20.33 18.28
C GLN A 428 -11.94 -19.90 17.38
N GLN A 429 -11.52 -18.63 17.49
CA GLN A 429 -10.46 -18.13 16.62
C GLN A 429 -9.08 -18.58 17.12
N ASP A 430 -8.21 -18.92 16.17
CA ASP A 430 -6.84 -19.41 16.35
C ASP A 430 -5.77 -18.30 16.28
N THR A 431 -6.19 -17.03 16.28
CA THR A 431 -5.30 -15.88 16.34
C THR A 431 -4.55 -15.81 17.68
N ALA A 432 -3.37 -15.15 17.70
CA ALA A 432 -2.59 -15.00 18.93
C ALA A 432 -3.36 -14.29 20.06
N ALA A 433 -4.24 -13.35 19.68
CA ALA A 433 -5.19 -12.73 20.60
C ALA A 433 -6.59 -12.65 20.00
N ILE A 434 -7.59 -12.72 20.87
CA ILE A 434 -8.98 -12.31 20.55
C ILE A 434 -9.38 -11.12 21.40
N VAL A 435 -10.28 -10.28 20.87
CA VAL A 435 -10.78 -9.11 21.59
C VAL A 435 -12.15 -9.40 22.20
N ASN A 436 -12.28 -9.08 23.48
CA ASN A 436 -13.52 -9.11 24.23
C ASN A 436 -14.05 -7.68 24.43
N SER A 437 -15.14 -7.35 23.75
CA SER A 437 -15.91 -6.13 24.05
C SER A 437 -16.78 -6.38 25.27
N THR A 438 -16.50 -5.70 26.38
CA THR A 438 -17.09 -5.96 27.70
C THR A 438 -17.45 -4.65 28.42
N ASP A 439 -17.97 -4.75 29.65
CA ASP A 439 -18.24 -3.61 30.52
C ASP A 439 -17.02 -3.21 31.39
N ARG A 440 -17.14 -2.08 32.11
CA ARG A 440 -16.05 -1.56 32.95
C ARG A 440 -15.57 -2.53 34.02
N ALA A 441 -16.44 -3.45 34.49
CA ALA A 441 -16.12 -4.46 35.52
C ALA A 441 -15.51 -5.74 34.91
N LEU A 442 -15.29 -5.77 33.59
CA LEU A 442 -14.78 -6.94 32.83
C LEU A 442 -15.65 -8.19 33.07
N SER A 443 -16.96 -8.00 33.22
CA SER A 443 -17.90 -9.07 33.49
C SER A 443 -18.25 -9.90 32.25
N ASP A 444 -18.90 -11.04 32.46
CA ASP A 444 -19.43 -11.91 31.41
C ASP A 444 -20.80 -11.45 30.86
N ARG A 445 -21.16 -10.17 31.04
CA ARG A 445 -22.36 -9.57 30.48
C ARG A 445 -22.19 -9.28 28.98
N GLY A 446 -23.23 -9.54 28.22
CA GLY A 446 -23.20 -9.43 26.76
C GLY A 446 -22.93 -10.78 26.07
N ALA A 447 -23.34 -10.90 24.80
CA ALA A 447 -23.29 -12.17 24.05
C ALA A 447 -21.84 -12.62 23.81
N ILE A 448 -20.99 -11.71 23.34
CA ILE A 448 -19.58 -11.95 23.03
C ILE A 448 -18.80 -12.30 24.31
N SER A 449 -18.89 -11.47 25.35
CA SER A 449 -18.18 -11.70 26.62
C SER A 449 -18.57 -13.04 27.23
N ARG A 450 -19.86 -13.39 27.19
CA ARG A 450 -20.36 -14.67 27.70
C ARG A 450 -19.82 -15.87 26.94
N ALA A 451 -19.73 -15.79 25.61
CA ALA A 451 -19.17 -16.85 24.77
C ALA A 451 -17.69 -17.07 25.13
N ILE A 452 -16.90 -15.98 25.19
CA ILE A 452 -15.48 -16.03 25.52
C ILE A 452 -15.26 -16.59 26.95
N HIS A 453 -15.97 -16.09 27.95
CA HIS A 453 -15.85 -16.58 29.34
C HIS A 453 -16.26 -18.05 29.50
N ARG A 454 -17.25 -18.50 28.72
CA ARG A 454 -17.65 -19.91 28.71
C ARG A 454 -16.57 -20.81 28.11
N ALA A 455 -15.99 -20.41 27.01
CA ALA A 455 -14.96 -21.17 26.30
C ALA A 455 -13.62 -21.17 27.07
N ALA A 456 -13.23 -20.02 27.62
CA ALA A 456 -11.98 -19.88 28.39
C ALA A 456 -11.97 -20.58 29.77
N GLY A 457 -13.17 -20.79 30.34
CA GLY A 457 -13.30 -21.39 31.67
C GLY A 457 -13.26 -20.38 32.82
N SER A 458 -13.35 -20.90 34.08
CA SER A 458 -13.45 -20.08 35.31
C SER A 458 -12.22 -19.23 35.60
N GLN A 459 -11.05 -19.62 35.09
CA GLN A 459 -9.80 -18.90 35.33
C GLN A 459 -9.80 -17.51 34.66
N LEU A 460 -10.48 -17.33 33.53
CA LEU A 460 -10.62 -16.02 32.89
C LEU A 460 -11.39 -15.05 33.77
N ARG A 461 -12.48 -15.51 34.43
CA ARG A 461 -13.28 -14.70 35.34
C ARG A 461 -12.44 -14.24 36.54
N GLU A 462 -11.60 -15.12 37.09
CA GLU A 462 -10.71 -14.80 38.20
C GLU A 462 -9.65 -13.77 37.78
N ALA A 463 -9.02 -13.93 36.62
CA ALA A 463 -8.06 -12.98 36.06
C ALA A 463 -8.70 -11.59 35.85
N CYS A 464 -9.91 -11.53 35.29
CA CYS A 464 -10.66 -10.27 35.13
C CYS A 464 -10.94 -9.61 36.49
N ARG A 465 -11.29 -10.39 37.52
CA ARG A 465 -11.53 -9.87 38.86
C ARG A 465 -10.27 -9.29 39.51
N GLN A 466 -9.11 -9.88 39.26
CA GLN A 466 -7.81 -9.36 39.71
C GLN A 466 -7.43 -8.04 39.06
N ILE A 467 -7.76 -7.84 37.77
CA ILE A 467 -7.58 -6.56 37.08
C ILE A 467 -8.54 -5.50 37.64
N GLY A 468 -9.76 -5.89 37.98
CA GLY A 468 -10.77 -5.06 38.65
C GLY A 468 -11.60 -4.24 37.65
N GLN A 469 -11.05 -3.17 37.04
CA GLN A 469 -11.79 -2.27 36.17
C GLN A 469 -10.99 -1.84 34.95
N CYS A 470 -11.70 -1.54 33.87
CA CYS A 470 -11.16 -0.95 32.66
C CYS A 470 -12.00 0.28 32.25
N SER A 471 -11.34 1.39 31.90
CA SER A 471 -12.03 2.61 31.46
C SER A 471 -12.57 2.46 30.03
N VAL A 472 -13.58 3.29 29.68
CA VAL A 472 -14.09 3.37 28.30
C VAL A 472 -12.94 3.78 27.36
N GLY A 473 -12.83 3.14 26.21
CA GLY A 473 -11.76 3.33 25.24
C GLY A 473 -10.44 2.60 25.57
N ALA A 474 -10.21 2.22 26.85
CA ALA A 474 -8.99 1.52 27.26
C ALA A 474 -9.03 0.01 26.92
N ALA A 475 -7.84 -0.63 26.99
CA ALA A 475 -7.68 -2.06 26.81
C ALA A 475 -6.79 -2.67 27.89
N VAL A 476 -7.14 -3.88 28.36
CA VAL A 476 -6.36 -4.69 29.29
C VAL A 476 -6.27 -6.13 28.77
N MET A 477 -5.31 -6.92 29.24
CA MET A 477 -5.03 -8.25 28.70
C MET A 477 -5.01 -9.30 29.79
N THR A 478 -5.54 -10.50 29.43
CA THR A 478 -5.44 -11.73 30.24
C THR A 478 -4.87 -12.87 29.39
N PRO A 479 -4.41 -13.98 30.01
CA PRO A 479 -4.20 -15.23 29.30
C PRO A 479 -5.50 -15.75 28.67
N GLY A 480 -5.38 -16.56 27.60
CA GLY A 480 -6.51 -17.19 26.89
C GLY A 480 -7.09 -18.43 27.58
N PHE A 481 -6.33 -19.04 28.52
CA PHE A 481 -6.68 -20.26 29.24
C PHE A 481 -7.08 -21.42 28.30
N ASN A 482 -8.35 -21.86 28.30
CA ASN A 482 -8.83 -22.97 27.47
C ASN A 482 -9.16 -22.56 26.01
N LEU A 483 -8.96 -21.31 25.64
CA LEU A 483 -9.14 -20.84 24.27
C LEU A 483 -7.98 -21.27 23.36
N GLN A 484 -8.19 -21.31 22.06
CA GLN A 484 -7.11 -21.48 21.08
C GLN A 484 -6.19 -20.25 21.03
N ALA A 485 -6.75 -19.06 21.23
CA ALA A 485 -6.00 -17.81 21.33
C ALA A 485 -5.19 -17.77 22.63
N TYR A 486 -3.92 -17.37 22.54
CA TYR A 486 -3.04 -17.28 23.72
C TYR A 486 -3.43 -16.16 24.70
N ARG A 487 -4.10 -15.12 24.19
CA ARG A 487 -4.46 -13.92 24.97
C ARG A 487 -5.89 -13.50 24.68
N VAL A 488 -6.51 -12.88 25.68
CA VAL A 488 -7.76 -12.13 25.54
C VAL A 488 -7.48 -10.68 25.86
N ILE A 489 -7.78 -9.78 24.93
CA ILE A 489 -7.71 -8.35 25.13
C ILE A 489 -9.12 -7.84 25.40
N HIS A 490 -9.35 -7.29 26.57
CA HIS A 490 -10.64 -6.76 26.99
C HIS A 490 -10.66 -5.25 26.74
N THR A 491 -11.70 -4.74 26.09
CA THR A 491 -11.91 -3.31 25.86
C THR A 491 -13.34 -2.92 26.19
N VAL A 492 -13.53 -1.68 26.64
CA VAL A 492 -14.82 -1.15 27.03
C VAL A 492 -15.32 -0.14 26.01
N CYS A 493 -16.32 -0.53 25.24
CA CYS A 493 -16.95 0.31 24.24
C CYS A 493 -17.87 1.36 24.88
N PRO A 494 -17.92 2.62 24.40
CA PRO A 494 -18.94 3.59 24.79
C PRO A 494 -20.33 3.15 24.35
N THR A 495 -21.38 3.68 24.99
CA THR A 495 -22.76 3.50 24.53
C THR A 495 -23.12 4.63 23.58
N TRP A 496 -23.70 4.31 22.42
CA TRP A 496 -24.11 5.28 21.44
C TRP A 496 -25.28 6.14 21.92
N GLN A 497 -25.12 7.46 21.88
CA GLN A 497 -26.13 8.44 22.29
C GLN A 497 -26.41 9.48 21.19
N GLY A 498 -26.12 9.15 19.94
CA GLY A 498 -26.35 10.02 18.78
C GLY A 498 -25.15 10.77 18.27
N GLY A 499 -23.92 10.45 18.72
CA GLY A 499 -22.66 11.03 18.19
C GLY A 499 -22.28 12.39 18.81
N SER A 500 -22.91 12.77 19.94
CA SER A 500 -22.68 14.09 20.58
C SER A 500 -21.70 14.08 21.74
N GLN A 501 -21.12 12.92 22.10
CA GLN A 501 -20.26 12.73 23.27
C GLN A 501 -18.95 12.01 22.93
N ASP A 502 -18.35 12.32 21.81
CA ASP A 502 -17.10 11.74 21.31
C ASP A 502 -17.13 10.20 21.14
N GLU A 503 -18.33 9.59 21.01
CA GLU A 503 -18.47 8.14 20.98
C GLU A 503 -17.72 7.51 19.79
N GLU A 504 -17.66 8.18 18.64
CA GLU A 504 -16.87 7.72 17.48
C GLU A 504 -15.38 7.67 17.81
N ALA A 505 -14.85 8.72 18.43
CA ALA A 505 -13.45 8.79 18.84
C ALA A 505 -13.11 7.72 19.89
N LEU A 506 -14.01 7.50 20.88
CA LEU A 506 -13.85 6.47 21.90
C LEU A 506 -13.92 5.05 21.33
N LEU A 507 -14.78 4.81 20.32
CA LEU A 507 -14.80 3.52 19.60
C LEU A 507 -13.49 3.30 18.84
N ALA A 508 -12.96 4.32 18.17
CA ALA A 508 -11.65 4.25 17.52
C ALA A 508 -10.53 3.96 18.53
N GLU A 509 -10.58 4.55 19.73
CA GLU A 509 -9.62 4.26 20.81
C GLU A 509 -9.67 2.81 21.26
N CYS A 510 -10.84 2.17 21.32
CA CYS A 510 -10.94 0.74 21.62
C CYS A 510 -10.09 -0.10 20.66
N TYR A 511 -10.22 0.12 19.36
CA TYR A 511 -9.41 -0.59 18.36
C TYR A 511 -7.93 -0.26 18.47
N ARG A 512 -7.59 1.03 18.56
CA ARG A 512 -6.20 1.50 18.65
C ARG A 512 -5.48 0.96 19.88
N ASN A 513 -6.12 0.98 21.04
CA ASN A 513 -5.53 0.50 22.29
C ASN A 513 -5.38 -1.03 22.32
N CYS A 514 -6.32 -1.78 21.72
CA CYS A 514 -6.17 -3.23 21.55
C CYS A 514 -4.97 -3.57 20.66
N LEU A 515 -4.83 -2.91 19.52
CA LEU A 515 -3.70 -3.10 18.60
C LEU A 515 -2.37 -2.70 19.25
N ALA A 516 -2.31 -1.56 19.92
CA ALA A 516 -1.12 -1.09 20.62
C ALA A 516 -0.70 -2.06 21.74
N LEU A 517 -1.65 -2.66 22.44
CA LEU A 517 -1.37 -3.65 23.47
C LEU A 517 -0.86 -4.96 22.87
N ALA A 518 -1.48 -5.42 21.76
CA ALA A 518 -1.02 -6.60 21.03
C ALA A 518 0.39 -6.41 20.48
N ALA A 519 0.68 -5.26 19.87
CA ALA A 519 2.01 -4.93 19.32
C ALA A 519 3.10 -4.92 20.41
N ARG A 520 2.82 -4.29 21.59
CA ARG A 520 3.76 -4.27 22.72
C ARG A 520 4.07 -5.67 23.29
N GLN A 521 3.15 -6.62 23.13
CA GLN A 521 3.30 -8.00 23.56
C GLN A 521 3.80 -8.94 22.45
N ALA A 522 4.27 -8.37 21.32
CA ALA A 522 4.74 -9.09 20.14
C ALA A 522 3.74 -10.16 19.63
N LEU A 523 2.44 -9.87 19.67
CA LEU A 523 1.39 -10.73 19.13
C LEU A 523 1.21 -10.44 17.65
N HIS A 524 1.39 -11.43 16.81
CA HIS A 524 1.38 -11.27 15.36
C HIS A 524 0.00 -11.27 14.72
N SER A 525 -1.02 -11.77 15.45
CA SER A 525 -2.39 -11.85 14.93
C SER A 525 -3.42 -11.53 16.01
N ILE A 526 -4.51 -10.87 15.60
CA ILE A 526 -5.59 -10.46 16.50
C ILE A 526 -6.94 -10.61 15.80
N ALA A 527 -7.95 -11.13 16.51
CA ALA A 527 -9.32 -11.16 16.01
C ALA A 527 -10.22 -10.19 16.80
N PHE A 528 -10.97 -9.38 16.07
CA PHE A 528 -11.93 -8.42 16.60
C PHE A 528 -13.36 -8.89 16.34
N PRO A 529 -14.24 -8.78 17.32
CA PRO A 529 -15.69 -8.80 17.06
C PRO A 529 -16.13 -7.45 16.49
N ALA A 530 -17.36 -7.35 16.02
CA ALA A 530 -17.99 -6.08 15.68
C ALA A 530 -18.26 -5.25 16.94
N ILE A 531 -17.26 -4.51 17.41
CA ILE A 531 -17.34 -3.75 18.67
C ILE A 531 -18.43 -2.68 18.55
N GLY A 532 -19.28 -2.57 19.58
CA GLY A 532 -20.31 -1.53 19.70
C GLY A 532 -21.63 -1.84 19.01
N THR A 533 -21.72 -2.80 18.09
CA THR A 533 -22.92 -3.06 17.28
C THR A 533 -24.03 -3.83 18.00
N GLY A 534 -23.77 -4.37 19.19
CA GLY A 534 -24.76 -5.06 20.04
C GLY A 534 -25.44 -4.12 21.03
N GLY A 535 -25.39 -4.47 22.33
CA GLY A 535 -26.03 -3.73 23.42
C GLY A 535 -25.59 -2.26 23.60
N HIS A 536 -24.48 -1.85 22.97
CA HIS A 536 -23.99 -0.45 22.96
C HIS A 536 -24.65 0.42 21.90
N GLY A 537 -25.42 -0.15 20.94
CA GLY A 537 -26.32 0.55 20.06
C GLY A 537 -25.69 1.38 18.91
N PHE A 538 -24.40 1.19 18.61
CA PHE A 538 -23.81 1.87 17.44
C PHE A 538 -24.50 1.45 16.12
N PRO A 539 -24.75 2.39 15.22
CA PRO A 539 -25.13 2.06 13.85
C PRO A 539 -24.05 1.15 13.21
N ILE A 540 -24.46 0.01 12.67
CA ILE A 540 -23.52 -1.04 12.21
C ILE A 540 -22.58 -0.50 11.12
N GLU A 541 -23.11 0.27 10.17
CA GLU A 541 -22.34 0.87 9.09
C GLU A 541 -21.26 1.84 9.62
N LEU A 542 -21.63 2.69 10.59
CA LEU A 542 -20.72 3.62 11.24
C LEU A 542 -19.62 2.88 12.01
N ALA A 543 -20.00 1.86 12.81
CA ALA A 543 -19.05 1.07 13.57
C ALA A 543 -18.08 0.31 12.66
N ALA A 544 -18.55 -0.24 11.54
CA ALA A 544 -17.71 -0.91 10.55
C ALA A 544 -16.72 0.06 9.89
N ARG A 545 -17.16 1.27 9.52
CA ARG A 545 -16.28 2.31 8.98
C ARG A 545 -15.16 2.67 9.96
N ILE A 546 -15.52 3.00 11.22
CA ILE A 546 -14.55 3.34 12.27
C ILE A 546 -13.56 2.20 12.51
N ALA A 547 -14.03 0.96 12.55
CA ALA A 547 -13.20 -0.22 12.75
C ALA A 547 -12.12 -0.33 11.67
N PHE A 548 -12.51 -0.30 10.41
CA PHE A 548 -11.57 -0.46 9.30
C PHE A 548 -10.65 0.74 9.14
N GLU A 549 -11.15 1.97 9.24
CA GLU A 549 -10.32 3.18 9.17
C GLU A 549 -9.24 3.17 10.27
N THR A 550 -9.63 2.88 11.51
CA THR A 550 -8.70 2.89 12.66
C THR A 550 -7.66 1.77 12.57
N VAL A 551 -8.09 0.55 12.23
CA VAL A 551 -7.18 -0.60 12.12
C VAL A 551 -6.22 -0.40 10.95
N SER A 552 -6.71 0.06 9.80
CA SER A 552 -5.88 0.37 8.63
C SER A 552 -4.82 1.41 8.95
N GLN A 553 -5.22 2.51 9.59
CA GLN A 553 -4.29 3.57 9.98
C GLN A 553 -3.22 3.07 10.96
N PHE A 554 -3.59 2.18 11.89
CA PHE A 554 -2.63 1.58 12.82
C PHE A 554 -1.64 0.66 12.10
N LEU A 555 -2.11 -0.22 11.22
CA LEU A 555 -1.28 -1.17 10.48
C LEU A 555 -0.30 -0.48 9.52
N LEU A 556 -0.67 0.66 8.96
CA LEU A 556 0.23 1.48 8.13
C LEU A 556 1.46 2.00 8.90
N SER A 557 1.32 2.20 10.21
CA SER A 557 2.39 2.75 11.06
C SER A 557 3.08 1.71 11.96
N HIS A 558 2.56 0.46 12.02
CA HIS A 558 3.03 -0.58 12.92
C HIS A 558 3.06 -1.95 12.21
N THR A 559 4.24 -2.45 11.92
CA THR A 559 4.47 -3.73 11.23
C THR A 559 4.42 -4.96 12.15
N ALA A 560 4.27 -4.77 13.46
CA ALA A 560 4.29 -5.85 14.45
C ALA A 560 3.09 -6.81 14.35
N ILE A 561 1.95 -6.36 13.79
CA ILE A 561 0.73 -7.16 13.63
C ILE A 561 0.60 -7.50 12.15
N GLY A 562 0.76 -8.79 11.82
CA GLY A 562 0.67 -9.28 10.44
C GLY A 562 -0.75 -9.70 10.02
N THR A 563 -1.63 -9.99 10.98
CA THR A 563 -2.99 -10.48 10.68
C THR A 563 -4.02 -9.89 11.62
N VAL A 564 -5.05 -9.27 11.05
CA VAL A 564 -6.25 -8.81 11.76
C VAL A 564 -7.48 -9.48 11.15
N ARG A 565 -8.27 -10.15 11.97
CA ARG A 565 -9.49 -10.83 11.57
C ARG A 565 -10.70 -10.14 12.17
N PHE A 566 -11.70 -9.83 11.35
CA PHE A 566 -13.01 -9.38 11.84
C PHE A 566 -14.00 -10.54 11.84
N VAL A 567 -14.57 -10.83 13.00
CA VAL A 567 -15.50 -11.94 13.20
C VAL A 567 -16.88 -11.39 13.55
N CYS A 568 -17.82 -11.54 12.63
CA CYS A 568 -19.21 -11.10 12.78
C CYS A 568 -20.07 -12.25 13.24
N PHE A 569 -20.97 -11.99 14.21
CA PHE A 569 -21.84 -13.01 14.80
C PHE A 569 -23.06 -13.32 13.93
N ASP A 570 -23.52 -12.36 13.13
CA ASP A 570 -24.71 -12.49 12.30
C ASP A 570 -24.48 -11.97 10.87
N GLN A 571 -25.36 -12.37 9.95
CA GLN A 571 -25.25 -12.08 8.53
C GLN A 571 -25.41 -10.59 8.20
N THR A 572 -26.24 -9.87 8.94
CA THR A 572 -26.47 -8.43 8.74
C THR A 572 -25.21 -7.64 9.07
N THR A 573 -24.62 -7.92 10.22
CA THR A 573 -23.34 -7.31 10.63
C THR A 573 -22.24 -7.65 9.63
N LEU A 574 -22.16 -8.91 9.16
CA LEU A 574 -21.20 -9.32 8.15
C LEU A 574 -21.31 -8.52 6.86
N GLN A 575 -22.53 -8.31 6.33
CA GLN A 575 -22.76 -7.54 5.11
C GLN A 575 -22.25 -6.10 5.22
N HIS A 576 -22.50 -5.42 6.34
CA HIS A 576 -22.00 -4.06 6.57
C HIS A 576 -20.48 -4.02 6.70
N TYR A 577 -19.87 -4.99 7.42
CA TYR A 577 -18.43 -5.11 7.55
C TYR A 577 -17.75 -5.45 6.21
N GLN A 578 -18.35 -6.32 5.39
CA GLN A 578 -17.87 -6.60 4.03
C GLN A 578 -17.96 -5.37 3.13
N SER A 579 -19.03 -4.58 3.25
CA SER A 579 -19.16 -3.33 2.50
C SER A 579 -18.12 -2.29 2.92
N ALA A 580 -17.85 -2.16 4.22
CA ALA A 580 -16.79 -1.29 4.72
C ALA A 580 -15.38 -1.79 4.30
N PHE A 581 -15.16 -3.11 4.35
CA PHE A 581 -13.92 -3.72 3.88
C PHE A 581 -13.68 -3.48 2.39
N ARG A 582 -14.71 -3.66 1.54
CA ARG A 582 -14.59 -3.37 0.10
C ARG A 582 -14.21 -1.92 -0.18
N ARG A 583 -14.68 -0.96 0.62
CA ARG A 583 -14.30 0.47 0.49
C ARG A 583 -12.81 0.71 0.82
N ILE A 584 -12.19 -0.16 1.59
CA ILE A 584 -10.76 -0.06 1.96
C ILE A 584 -9.91 -1.01 1.11
N ALA A 585 -10.45 -2.14 0.69
CA ALA A 585 -9.77 -3.16 -0.10
C ALA A 585 -9.85 -2.90 -1.61
N GLY A 586 -10.83 -2.17 -2.06
CA GLY A 586 -11.03 -1.77 -3.45
C GLY A 586 -10.87 -0.29 -3.59
#